data_b1594fe6821adf9477b6594fbff46ced
#
_entry.id   b1594fe6821adf9477b6594fbff46ced
#
_cell.length_a   1.000
_cell.length_b   1.000
_cell.length_c   1.000
_cell.angle_alpha   90.00
_cell.angle_beta   90.00
_cell.angle_gamma   90.00
#
_symmetry.space_group_name_H-M   'P 1'
#
loop_
_entity.id
_entity.type
_entity.pdbx_description
1 polymer ?
#
loop_
_entity_poly.entity_id
_entity_poly.type
_entity_poly.pdbx_seq_one_letter_code
_entity_poly.pdbx_strand_id
1 'polypeptide(L)'
;AAYETWRFKDRELAGKANNANSWKWAKHVKVIAPKDSISFHKNAVVFYHQNKDSSVFDYAVRQQGLIAEKEQLCNPLKGAVFIGFLWGSNMKASKVISGQYQSTDFKSYQLTSTNNQSNYMIDIFLTKGKKLAINETKKISSQYSHTQKFRNYQFEKTKSWWHNYWNKSFIHITDTKVYDTTWRPVEEASRNYHLFRYMLGCNATG
;
A
#
# COMPACT_ATOMS: atom_id res chain seq x y z
N ALA A 1 0.62 -17.01 -8.07
CA ALA A 1 0.44 -15.65 -7.54
C ALA A 1 0.54 -14.63 -8.69
N ALA A 2 -0.05 -13.47 -8.51
CA ALA A 2 0.02 -12.42 -9.50
C ALA A 2 0.02 -11.04 -8.83
N TYR A 3 0.75 -10.11 -9.43
CA TYR A 3 0.66 -8.68 -9.14
C TYR A 3 -0.11 -8.00 -10.27
N GLU A 4 -1.26 -7.46 -9.95
CA GLU A 4 -2.10 -6.75 -10.90
C GLU A 4 -2.02 -5.25 -10.69
N THR A 5 -1.93 -4.50 -11.78
CA THR A 5 -1.84 -3.04 -11.72
C THR A 5 -2.62 -2.38 -12.85
N TRP A 6 -3.28 -1.30 -12.50
CA TRP A 6 -3.90 -0.36 -13.43
C TRP A 6 -2.96 0.79 -13.80
N ARG A 7 -1.84 0.94 -13.11
CA ARG A 7 -0.85 2.03 -13.29
C ARG A 7 0.30 1.62 -14.20
N PHE A 8 0.06 0.79 -15.20
CA PHE A 8 1.07 0.37 -16.18
C PHE A 8 1.27 1.35 -17.34
N LYS A 9 0.42 2.37 -17.44
CA LYS A 9 0.51 3.49 -18.40
C LYS A 9 0.16 4.81 -17.70
N ASP A 10 0.69 5.92 -18.20
CA ASP A 10 0.29 7.24 -17.73
C ASP A 10 -1.21 7.41 -17.95
N ARG A 11 -1.90 7.96 -16.97
CA ARG A 11 -3.35 8.09 -16.99
C ARG A 11 -3.76 9.51 -16.65
N GLU A 12 -4.52 10.13 -17.53
CA GLU A 12 -5.18 11.39 -17.22
C GLU A 12 -6.34 11.13 -16.26
N LEU A 13 -6.33 11.82 -15.13
CA LEU A 13 -7.41 11.79 -14.16
C LEU A 13 -8.44 12.85 -14.56
N ALA A 14 -9.27 12.52 -15.54
CA ALA A 14 -10.38 13.37 -15.94
C ALA A 14 -11.53 13.28 -14.92
N GLY A 15 -12.28 14.37 -14.75
CA GLY A 15 -13.35 14.49 -13.76
C GLY A 15 -14.50 13.47 -13.83
N LYS A 16 -14.51 12.60 -14.86
CA LYS A 16 -15.44 11.48 -15.01
C LYS A 16 -14.83 10.13 -14.65
N ALA A 17 -13.54 10.05 -14.34
CA ALA A 17 -12.93 8.79 -13.94
C ALA A 17 -13.43 8.39 -12.54
N ASN A 18 -14.08 7.21 -12.44
CA ASN A 18 -14.71 6.73 -11.21
C ASN A 18 -13.75 6.60 -10.02
N ASN A 19 -12.48 6.43 -10.29
CA ASN A 19 -11.40 6.30 -9.28
C ASN A 19 -10.66 7.62 -8.99
N ALA A 20 -11.11 8.75 -9.55
CA ALA A 20 -10.54 10.07 -9.31
C ALA A 20 -11.32 10.87 -8.23
N ASN A 21 -11.95 10.18 -7.30
CA ASN A 21 -12.80 10.84 -6.29
C ASN A 21 -12.10 11.94 -5.51
N SER A 22 -10.84 11.75 -5.17
CA SER A 22 -10.01 12.76 -4.49
C SER A 22 -9.68 13.98 -5.34
N TRP A 23 -9.95 13.94 -6.66
CA TRP A 23 -9.63 15.00 -7.61
C TRP A 23 -10.86 15.65 -8.23
N LYS A 24 -12.06 15.31 -7.81
CA LYS A 24 -13.30 15.93 -8.32
C LYS A 24 -13.33 17.44 -8.14
N TRP A 25 -12.64 17.96 -7.15
CA TRP A 25 -12.48 19.37 -6.91
C TRP A 25 -11.48 20.05 -7.85
N ALA A 26 -10.60 19.28 -8.50
CA ALA A 26 -9.58 19.75 -9.45
C ALA A 26 -10.09 19.82 -10.91
N LYS A 27 -11.36 20.16 -11.12
CA LYS A 27 -12.05 20.11 -12.41
C LYS A 27 -11.37 20.81 -13.59
N HIS A 28 -10.55 21.80 -13.30
CA HIS A 28 -9.89 22.66 -14.30
C HIS A 28 -8.41 22.33 -14.48
N VAL A 29 -7.90 21.30 -13.83
CA VAL A 29 -6.49 20.93 -13.88
C VAL A 29 -6.34 19.57 -14.54
N LYS A 30 -5.50 19.53 -15.57
CA LYS A 30 -5.05 18.28 -16.17
C LYS A 30 -4.06 17.60 -15.23
N VAL A 31 -4.52 16.59 -14.50
CA VAL A 31 -3.70 15.79 -13.63
C VAL A 31 -3.38 14.47 -14.33
N ILE A 32 -2.10 14.18 -14.43
CA ILE A 32 -1.63 12.88 -14.97
C ILE A 32 -1.06 12.07 -13.83
N ALA A 33 -1.65 10.90 -13.57
CA ALA A 33 -1.04 9.89 -12.71
C ALA A 33 0.05 9.17 -13.51
N PRO A 34 1.34 9.30 -13.15
CA PRO A 34 2.41 8.65 -13.88
C PRO A 34 2.34 7.14 -13.66
N LYS A 35 2.77 6.40 -14.67
CA LYS A 35 2.84 4.93 -14.60
C LYS A 35 3.85 4.46 -13.56
N ASP A 36 3.60 3.28 -13.03
CA ASP A 36 4.57 2.54 -12.23
C ASP A 36 5.56 1.81 -13.14
N SER A 37 6.76 1.58 -12.65
CA SER A 37 7.72 0.67 -13.28
C SER A 37 7.57 -0.70 -12.66
N ILE A 38 7.34 -1.70 -13.51
CA ILE A 38 7.10 -3.07 -13.08
C ILE A 38 7.90 -4.01 -13.96
N SER A 39 8.59 -4.95 -13.35
CA SER A 39 9.41 -5.93 -14.07
C SER A 39 9.55 -7.21 -13.28
N PHE A 40 9.90 -8.28 -13.97
CA PHE A 40 10.44 -9.46 -13.31
C PHE A 40 11.92 -9.24 -12.99
N HIS A 41 12.31 -9.63 -11.78
CA HIS A 41 13.70 -9.74 -11.38
C HIS A 41 13.91 -11.11 -10.74
N LYS A 42 14.70 -11.98 -11.40
CA LYS A 42 14.78 -13.39 -11.03
C LYS A 42 13.36 -13.99 -10.94
N ASN A 43 13.01 -14.54 -9.79
CA ASN A 43 11.70 -15.14 -9.52
C ASN A 43 10.76 -14.22 -8.70
N ALA A 44 10.93 -12.93 -8.81
CA ALA A 44 10.10 -11.94 -8.13
C ALA A 44 9.51 -10.93 -9.14
N VAL A 45 8.37 -10.38 -8.80
CA VAL A 45 7.84 -9.17 -9.43
C VAL A 45 8.34 -7.98 -8.61
N VAL A 46 9.00 -7.05 -9.28
CA VAL A 46 9.48 -5.80 -8.69
C VAL A 46 8.65 -4.67 -9.27
N PHE A 47 8.13 -3.83 -8.41
CA PHE A 47 7.37 -2.67 -8.82
C PHE A 47 7.78 -1.44 -8.01
N TYR A 48 7.80 -0.29 -8.67
CA TYR A 48 8.05 0.97 -7.99
C TYR A 48 7.29 2.12 -8.64
N HIS A 49 6.93 3.07 -7.80
CA HIS A 49 6.40 4.37 -8.18
C HIS A 49 7.31 5.46 -7.68
N GLN A 50 7.60 6.43 -8.54
CA GLN A 50 8.31 7.65 -8.16
C GLN A 50 7.44 8.86 -8.42
N ASN A 51 7.23 9.67 -7.40
CA ASN A 51 6.54 10.94 -7.55
C ASN A 51 7.41 11.90 -8.35
N LYS A 52 6.80 12.49 -9.38
CA LYS A 52 7.41 13.58 -10.16
C LYS A 52 7.32 14.90 -9.39
N ASP A 53 8.03 15.91 -9.85
CA ASP A 53 8.10 17.22 -9.18
C ASP A 53 6.75 17.96 -9.14
N SER A 54 5.90 17.78 -10.17
CA SER A 54 4.53 18.30 -10.16
C SER A 54 3.63 17.36 -9.38
N SER A 55 3.27 17.71 -8.19
CA SER A 55 2.48 16.90 -7.27
C SER A 55 1.17 17.59 -6.87
N VAL A 56 0.32 16.83 -6.20
CA VAL A 56 -0.87 17.35 -5.50
C VAL A 56 -0.54 18.54 -4.61
N PHE A 57 0.64 18.51 -4.00
CA PHE A 57 1.13 19.58 -3.14
C PHE A 57 1.17 20.92 -3.89
N ASP A 58 1.76 20.97 -5.08
CA ASP A 58 1.86 22.22 -5.87
C ASP A 58 0.49 22.78 -6.21
N TYR A 59 -0.45 21.90 -6.50
CA TYR A 59 -1.81 22.31 -6.76
C TYR A 59 -2.51 22.85 -5.50
N ALA A 60 -2.38 22.15 -4.37
CA ALA A 60 -2.97 22.56 -3.11
C ALA A 60 -2.43 23.93 -2.63
N VAL A 61 -1.11 24.13 -2.74
CA VAL A 61 -0.45 25.41 -2.43
C VAL A 61 -1.01 26.54 -3.28
N ARG A 62 -1.16 26.31 -4.59
CA ARG A 62 -1.74 27.31 -5.51
C ARG A 62 -3.20 27.60 -5.18
N GLN A 63 -3.99 26.58 -4.91
CA GLN A 63 -5.42 26.72 -4.59
C GLN A 63 -5.64 27.52 -3.29
N GLN A 64 -4.73 27.34 -2.34
CA GLN A 64 -4.78 28.04 -1.05
C GLN A 64 -4.16 29.44 -1.08
N GLY A 65 -3.64 29.88 -2.23
CA GLY A 65 -3.00 31.18 -2.37
C GLY A 65 -1.60 31.28 -1.72
N LEU A 66 -0.98 30.15 -1.38
CA LEU A 66 0.28 30.06 -0.63
C LEU A 66 1.51 29.91 -1.55
N ILE A 67 1.46 30.46 -2.76
CA ILE A 67 2.55 30.30 -3.73
C ILE A 67 3.83 31.00 -3.24
N ALA A 68 3.70 32.16 -2.61
CA ALA A 68 4.82 32.93 -2.09
C ALA A 68 5.58 32.21 -0.97
N GLU A 69 4.87 31.43 -0.18
CA GLU A 69 5.39 30.66 0.96
C GLU A 69 5.81 29.24 0.59
N LYS A 70 5.65 28.84 -0.66
CA LYS A 70 5.84 27.44 -1.11
C LYS A 70 7.16 26.83 -0.69
N GLU A 71 8.25 27.58 -0.76
CA GLU A 71 9.60 27.09 -0.43
C GLU A 71 9.79 26.89 1.09
N GLN A 72 8.93 27.48 1.92
CA GLN A 72 8.93 27.31 3.38
C GLN A 72 8.06 26.12 3.80
N LEU A 73 7.20 25.62 2.90
CA LEU A 73 6.30 24.52 3.17
C LEU A 73 6.98 23.17 2.92
N CYS A 74 6.75 22.23 3.84
CA CYS A 74 7.22 20.87 3.66
C CYS A 74 6.39 20.14 2.59
N ASN A 75 7.04 19.70 1.51
CA ASN A 75 6.43 18.82 0.52
C ASN A 75 6.80 17.35 0.82
N PRO A 76 5.92 16.57 1.46
CA PRO A 76 6.22 15.19 1.83
C PRO A 76 6.28 14.25 0.62
N LEU A 77 5.74 14.67 -0.52
CA LEU A 77 5.62 13.85 -1.74
C LEU A 77 6.78 14.06 -2.72
N LYS A 78 7.58 15.15 -2.55
CA LYS A 78 8.66 15.48 -3.48
C LYS A 78 9.73 14.40 -3.51
N GLY A 79 9.88 13.78 -4.69
CA GLY A 79 10.88 12.73 -4.91
C GLY A 79 10.65 11.44 -4.10
N ALA A 80 9.46 11.27 -3.49
CA ALA A 80 9.13 10.05 -2.79
C ALA A 80 9.05 8.88 -3.76
N VAL A 81 9.65 7.77 -3.37
CA VAL A 81 9.65 6.52 -4.11
C VAL A 81 9.01 5.43 -3.25
N PHE A 82 8.06 4.72 -3.83
CA PHE A 82 7.42 3.55 -3.23
C PHE A 82 7.84 2.33 -4.03
N ILE A 83 8.37 1.34 -3.34
CA ILE A 83 8.93 0.15 -3.96
C ILE A 83 8.32 -1.08 -3.31
N GLY A 84 8.04 -2.08 -4.12
CA GLY A 84 7.56 -3.35 -3.64
C GLY A 84 8.13 -4.54 -4.41
N PHE A 85 8.12 -5.68 -3.74
CA PHE A 85 8.48 -6.98 -4.27
C PHE A 85 7.38 -7.97 -3.94
N LEU A 86 6.97 -8.75 -4.92
CA LEU A 86 6.16 -9.93 -4.74
C LEU A 86 7.01 -11.15 -5.07
N TRP A 87 7.13 -12.05 -4.13
CA TRP A 87 7.93 -13.26 -4.25
C TRP A 87 7.18 -14.46 -3.66
N GLY A 88 7.42 -15.64 -4.18
CA GLY A 88 6.83 -16.88 -3.66
C GLY A 88 7.86 -18.00 -3.56
N SER A 89 7.80 -18.80 -2.48
CA SER A 89 8.63 -19.99 -2.36
C SER A 89 8.22 -21.00 -3.43
N ASN A 90 9.21 -21.59 -4.11
CA ASN A 90 8.98 -22.53 -5.23
C ASN A 90 8.10 -21.93 -6.34
N MET A 91 8.24 -20.63 -6.57
CA MET A 91 7.61 -19.94 -7.69
C MET A 91 8.64 -19.34 -8.63
N LYS A 92 8.32 -19.26 -9.90
CA LYS A 92 9.13 -18.62 -10.93
C LYS A 92 8.31 -17.57 -11.66
N ALA A 93 9.02 -16.58 -12.18
CA ALA A 93 8.44 -15.61 -13.11
C ALA A 93 7.86 -16.35 -14.33
N SER A 94 6.66 -15.96 -14.72
CA SER A 94 5.94 -16.60 -15.79
C SER A 94 5.61 -15.59 -16.89
N LYS A 95 4.38 -15.15 -17.01
CA LYS A 95 3.91 -14.29 -18.08
C LYS A 95 3.31 -13.00 -17.58
N VAL A 96 3.26 -12.01 -18.48
CA VAL A 96 2.46 -10.81 -18.28
C VAL A 96 1.19 -10.95 -19.13
N ILE A 97 0.04 -10.85 -18.49
CA ILE A 97 -1.26 -10.81 -19.19
C ILE A 97 -1.86 -9.41 -19.09
N SER A 98 -2.54 -9.01 -20.15
CA SER A 98 -3.39 -7.83 -20.15
C SER A 98 -4.83 -8.27 -20.03
N GLY A 99 -5.61 -7.50 -19.30
CA GLY A 99 -7.04 -7.74 -19.14
C GLY A 99 -7.78 -6.45 -18.84
N GLN A 100 -9.07 -6.61 -18.63
CA GLN A 100 -9.93 -5.50 -18.31
C GLN A 100 -10.84 -5.88 -17.13
N TYR A 101 -10.93 -5.02 -16.15
CA TYR A 101 -11.90 -5.12 -15.07
C TYR A 101 -12.90 -3.99 -15.22
N GLN A 102 -14.14 -4.32 -15.48
CA GLN A 102 -15.15 -3.36 -15.93
C GLN A 102 -14.63 -2.56 -17.14
N SER A 103 -14.46 -1.26 -17.03
CA SER A 103 -13.93 -0.38 -18.09
C SER A 103 -12.44 -0.01 -17.92
N THR A 104 -11.74 -0.67 -17.00
CA THR A 104 -10.37 -0.32 -16.64
C THR A 104 -9.39 -1.42 -17.04
N ASP A 105 -8.46 -1.08 -17.94
CA ASP A 105 -7.39 -1.99 -18.34
C ASP A 105 -6.42 -2.24 -17.19
N PHE A 106 -5.91 -3.47 -17.09
CA PHE A 106 -4.86 -3.84 -16.17
C PHE A 106 -3.79 -4.71 -16.85
N LYS A 107 -2.62 -4.80 -16.20
CA LYS A 107 -1.62 -5.82 -16.45
C LYS A 107 -1.40 -6.66 -15.21
N SER A 108 -1.26 -7.96 -15.42
CA SER A 108 -1.02 -8.95 -14.39
C SER A 108 0.32 -9.63 -14.63
N TYR A 109 1.25 -9.50 -13.69
CA TYR A 109 2.57 -10.12 -13.68
C TYR A 109 2.50 -11.39 -12.85
N GLN A 110 2.63 -12.54 -13.48
CA GLN A 110 2.34 -13.83 -12.86
C GLN A 110 3.59 -14.55 -12.39
N LEU A 111 3.49 -15.16 -11.21
CA LEU A 111 4.41 -16.15 -10.68
C LEU A 111 3.70 -17.50 -10.67
N THR A 112 4.32 -18.51 -11.27
CA THR A 112 3.79 -19.87 -11.33
C THR A 112 4.63 -20.79 -10.44
N SER A 113 3.96 -21.69 -9.74
CA SER A 113 4.63 -22.72 -8.95
C SER A 113 5.49 -23.61 -9.84
N THR A 114 6.65 -23.99 -9.34
CA THR A 114 7.55 -24.95 -10.01
C THR A 114 7.16 -26.40 -9.74
N ASN A 115 6.43 -26.64 -8.62
CA ASN A 115 6.04 -27.95 -8.18
C ASN A 115 4.60 -27.91 -7.65
N ASN A 116 3.92 -29.04 -7.71
CA ASN A 116 2.64 -29.22 -6.99
C ASN A 116 2.93 -29.40 -5.50
N GLN A 117 2.31 -28.57 -4.69
CA GLN A 117 2.45 -28.62 -3.23
C GLN A 117 1.15 -28.17 -2.57
N SER A 118 0.94 -28.63 -1.33
CA SER A 118 -0.28 -28.31 -0.57
C SER A 118 -0.24 -26.90 0.01
N ASN A 119 0.95 -26.38 0.27
CA ASN A 119 1.13 -25.08 0.92
C ASN A 119 2.00 -24.17 0.06
N TYR A 120 1.52 -22.96 -0.15
CA TYR A 120 2.24 -21.90 -0.86
C TYR A 120 2.51 -20.75 0.08
N MET A 121 3.73 -20.24 0.03
CA MET A 121 4.12 -19.04 0.77
C MET A 121 4.42 -17.92 -0.20
N ILE A 122 3.78 -16.78 0.03
CA ILE A 122 3.93 -15.58 -0.78
C ILE A 122 4.32 -14.45 0.16
N ASP A 123 5.43 -13.82 -0.14
CA ASP A 123 5.94 -12.66 0.60
C ASP A 123 5.74 -11.40 -0.25
N ILE A 124 5.22 -10.37 0.38
CA ILE A 124 5.14 -9.03 -0.19
C ILE A 124 5.97 -8.11 0.70
N PHE A 125 6.96 -7.47 0.08
CA PHE A 125 7.76 -6.47 0.75
C PHE A 125 7.44 -5.09 0.17
N LEU A 126 7.22 -4.11 1.05
CA LEU A 126 6.97 -2.73 0.69
C LEU A 126 7.93 -1.82 1.45
N THR A 127 8.46 -0.83 0.76
CA THR A 127 9.30 0.21 1.37
C THR A 127 9.07 1.55 0.69
N LYS A 128 9.40 2.62 1.43
CA LYS A 128 9.40 3.98 0.91
C LYS A 128 10.76 4.63 1.15
N GLY A 129 11.13 5.55 0.30
CA GLY A 129 12.38 6.31 0.44
C GLY A 129 12.40 7.55 -0.45
N LYS A 130 13.44 8.35 -0.30
CA LYS A 130 13.76 9.44 -1.22
C LYS A 130 14.91 8.97 -2.11
N LYS A 131 14.75 9.02 -3.44
CA LYS A 131 15.79 8.65 -4.41
C LYS A 131 16.41 7.26 -4.20
N LEU A 132 15.61 6.25 -3.89
CA LEU A 132 16.13 4.89 -3.89
C LEU A 132 16.47 4.49 -5.33
N ALA A 133 17.74 4.29 -5.61
CA ALA A 133 18.15 3.77 -6.91
C ALA A 133 17.61 2.34 -7.08
N ILE A 134 17.15 2.01 -8.28
CA ILE A 134 16.62 0.67 -8.63
C ILE A 134 17.64 -0.43 -8.28
N ASN A 135 18.92 -0.12 -8.37
CA ASN A 135 19.99 -1.05 -8.01
C ASN A 135 20.06 -1.33 -6.50
N GLU A 136 19.76 -0.34 -5.65
CA GLU A 136 19.65 -0.55 -4.19
C GLU A 136 18.43 -1.42 -3.86
N THR A 137 17.35 -1.25 -4.62
CA THR A 137 16.15 -2.07 -4.49
C THR A 137 16.45 -3.55 -4.78
N LYS A 138 17.21 -3.83 -5.82
CA LYS A 138 17.67 -5.19 -6.14
C LYS A 138 18.59 -5.76 -5.05
N LYS A 139 19.41 -4.91 -4.45
CA LYS A 139 20.30 -5.29 -3.33
C LYS A 139 19.47 -5.59 -2.07
N ILE A 140 18.46 -4.79 -1.79
CA ILE A 140 17.51 -5.04 -0.69
C ILE A 140 16.81 -6.38 -0.88
N SER A 141 16.31 -6.68 -2.08
CA SER A 141 15.64 -7.97 -2.35
C SER A 141 16.53 -9.19 -2.13
N SER A 142 17.84 -9.04 -2.37
CA SER A 142 18.82 -10.11 -2.13
C SER A 142 19.24 -10.22 -0.65
N GLN A 143 19.11 -9.14 0.12
CA GLN A 143 19.44 -9.11 1.55
C GLN A 143 18.31 -9.62 2.44
N TYR A 144 17.05 -9.51 1.97
CA TYR A 144 15.93 -10.10 2.69
C TYR A 144 16.01 -11.62 2.59
N SER A 145 16.50 -12.21 3.66
CA SER A 145 16.53 -13.65 3.81
C SER A 145 15.10 -14.18 3.88
N HIS A 146 14.65 -14.81 2.80
CA HIS A 146 13.35 -15.52 2.73
C HIS A 146 13.35 -16.79 3.61
N THR A 147 14.19 -16.82 4.65
CA THR A 147 14.29 -17.95 5.56
C THR A 147 13.15 -17.95 6.57
N GLN A 148 12.76 -19.13 7.01
CA GLN A 148 11.78 -19.29 8.07
C GLN A 148 12.21 -18.55 9.36
N LYS A 149 13.52 -18.53 9.65
CA LYS A 149 14.07 -17.79 10.79
C LYS A 149 13.78 -16.29 10.73
N PHE A 150 13.94 -15.67 9.54
CA PHE A 150 13.63 -14.25 9.35
C PHE A 150 12.13 -13.96 9.51
N ARG A 151 11.27 -14.81 8.98
CA ARG A 151 9.81 -14.67 9.14
C ARG A 151 9.38 -14.76 10.59
N ASN A 152 9.90 -15.76 11.31
CA ASN A 152 9.62 -15.91 12.73
C ASN A 152 10.06 -14.68 13.52
N TYR A 153 11.24 -14.14 13.23
CA TYR A 153 11.73 -12.90 13.83
C TYR A 153 10.79 -11.71 13.56
N GLN A 154 10.34 -11.52 12.32
CA GLN A 154 9.41 -10.45 11.97
C GLN A 154 8.04 -10.63 12.62
N PHE A 155 7.56 -11.87 12.69
CA PHE A 155 6.31 -12.19 13.37
C PHE A 155 6.38 -11.84 14.86
N GLU A 156 7.42 -12.26 15.56
CA GLU A 156 7.59 -11.94 16.99
C GLU A 156 7.77 -10.42 17.24
N LYS A 157 8.46 -9.72 16.35
CA LYS A 157 8.52 -8.24 16.40
C LYS A 157 7.14 -7.60 16.27
N THR A 158 6.38 -8.03 15.28
CA THR A 158 5.03 -7.51 15.04
C THR A 158 4.11 -7.82 16.21
N LYS A 159 4.14 -9.04 16.72
CA LYS A 159 3.39 -9.47 17.89
C LYS A 159 3.74 -8.63 19.13
N SER A 160 5.03 -8.44 19.40
CA SER A 160 5.51 -7.62 20.52
C SER A 160 5.06 -6.16 20.39
N TRP A 161 5.12 -5.60 19.17
CA TRP A 161 4.67 -4.25 18.91
C TRP A 161 3.16 -4.09 19.19
N TRP A 162 2.33 -5.01 18.67
CA TRP A 162 0.89 -5.00 18.93
C TRP A 162 0.55 -5.19 20.39
N HIS A 163 1.25 -6.08 21.08
CA HIS A 163 1.09 -6.28 22.53
C HIS A 163 1.36 -4.98 23.30
N ASN A 164 2.49 -4.33 23.02
CA ASN A 164 2.82 -3.05 23.64
C ASN A 164 1.83 -1.94 23.28
N TYR A 165 1.34 -1.91 22.05
CA TYR A 165 0.35 -0.95 21.61
C TYR A 165 -0.98 -1.11 22.36
N TRP A 166 -1.47 -2.33 22.49
CA TRP A 166 -2.72 -2.62 23.20
C TRP A 166 -2.61 -2.42 24.70
N ASN A 167 -1.47 -2.66 25.29
CA ASN A 167 -1.24 -2.48 26.73
C ASN A 167 -1.16 -1.01 27.18
N LYS A 168 -0.97 -0.06 26.24
CA LYS A 168 -0.91 1.38 26.59
C LYS A 168 -2.23 1.96 27.02
N SER A 169 -3.32 1.52 26.46
CA SER A 169 -4.67 1.90 26.85
C SER A 169 -5.67 0.86 26.36
N PHE A 170 -6.71 0.66 27.12
CA PHE A 170 -7.75 -0.30 26.81
C PHE A 170 -9.08 0.22 27.38
N ILE A 171 -10.12 0.21 26.56
CA ILE A 171 -11.48 0.51 27.00
C ILE A 171 -12.34 -0.67 26.61
N HIS A 172 -12.98 -1.25 27.61
CA HIS A 172 -13.98 -2.29 27.40
C HIS A 172 -15.25 -1.86 28.15
N ILE A 173 -16.34 -1.72 27.39
CA ILE A 173 -17.62 -1.31 27.93
C ILE A 173 -18.51 -2.53 27.88
N THR A 174 -19.11 -2.86 29.01
CA THR A 174 -20.10 -3.95 29.12
C THR A 174 -21.40 -3.41 29.72
N ASP A 175 -22.48 -4.01 29.35
CA ASP A 175 -23.79 -3.77 29.94
C ASP A 175 -24.31 -5.07 30.57
N THR A 176 -24.94 -4.93 31.72
CA THR A 176 -25.58 -6.07 32.41
C THR A 176 -27.02 -6.28 31.93
N LYS A 177 -27.56 -5.39 31.09
CA LYS A 177 -28.90 -5.53 30.55
C LYS A 177 -28.99 -6.66 29.55
N VAL A 178 -30.02 -7.49 29.69
CA VAL A 178 -30.41 -8.48 28.70
C VAL A 178 -31.27 -7.77 27.65
N TYR A 179 -30.81 -7.80 26.41
CA TYR A 179 -31.56 -7.23 25.28
C TYR A 179 -32.34 -8.33 24.55
N ASP A 180 -33.59 -8.06 24.25
CA ASP A 180 -34.46 -8.95 23.46
C ASP A 180 -34.09 -9.00 21.98
N THR A 181 -33.17 -8.15 21.57
CA THR A 181 -32.75 -8.00 20.18
C THR A 181 -31.31 -8.44 19.97
N THR A 182 -30.97 -8.77 18.73
CA THR A 182 -29.58 -9.04 18.31
C THR A 182 -28.71 -7.79 18.34
N TRP A 183 -29.29 -6.58 18.47
CA TRP A 183 -28.56 -5.32 18.52
C TRP A 183 -28.14 -5.00 19.96
N ARG A 184 -26.84 -4.88 20.15
CA ARG A 184 -26.19 -4.64 21.45
C ARG A 184 -25.33 -3.38 21.38
N PRO A 185 -25.91 -2.19 21.61
CA PRO A 185 -25.25 -0.92 21.35
C PRO A 185 -23.97 -0.72 22.18
N VAL A 186 -23.93 -1.22 23.40
CA VAL A 186 -22.75 -1.09 24.27
C VAL A 186 -21.59 -1.97 23.79
N GLU A 187 -21.88 -3.21 23.38
CA GLU A 187 -20.88 -4.11 22.81
C GLU A 187 -20.40 -3.60 21.45
N GLU A 188 -21.30 -3.00 20.64
CA GLU A 188 -20.91 -2.36 19.38
C GLU A 188 -20.02 -1.13 19.58
N ALA A 189 -20.29 -0.31 20.57
CA ALA A 189 -19.42 0.82 20.91
C ALA A 189 -18.01 0.34 21.28
N SER A 190 -17.92 -0.70 22.10
CA SER A 190 -16.66 -1.33 22.48
C SER A 190 -15.91 -1.90 21.28
N ARG A 191 -16.62 -2.63 20.42
CA ARG A 191 -16.05 -3.18 19.18
C ARG A 191 -15.56 -2.08 18.23
N ASN A 192 -16.34 -1.03 18.03
CA ASN A 192 -15.99 0.08 17.15
C ASN A 192 -14.77 0.84 17.67
N TYR A 193 -14.65 1.02 18.99
CA TYR A 193 -13.43 1.56 19.60
C TYR A 193 -12.20 0.71 19.26
N HIS A 194 -12.29 -0.61 19.44
CA HIS A 194 -11.18 -1.51 19.12
C HIS A 194 -10.80 -1.48 17.64
N LEU A 195 -11.80 -1.50 16.73
CA LEU A 195 -11.56 -1.41 15.29
C LEU A 195 -10.91 -0.08 14.90
N PHE A 196 -11.43 1.04 15.41
CA PHE A 196 -10.84 2.35 15.15
C PHE A 196 -9.40 2.44 15.64
N ARG A 197 -9.15 1.95 16.85
CA ARG A 197 -7.82 1.91 17.43
C ARG A 197 -6.86 1.00 16.63
N TYR A 198 -7.35 -0.15 16.16
CA TYR A 198 -6.59 -1.01 15.24
C TYR A 198 -6.21 -0.27 13.96
N MET A 199 -7.16 0.44 13.34
CA MET A 199 -6.90 1.25 12.14
C MET A 199 -5.84 2.34 12.39
N LEU A 200 -5.90 3.02 13.54
CA LEU A 200 -4.86 3.99 13.93
C LEU A 200 -3.50 3.31 14.08
N GLY A 201 -3.44 2.16 14.72
CA GLY A 201 -2.21 1.38 14.85
C GLY A 201 -1.61 0.97 13.51
N CYS A 202 -2.43 0.58 12.54
CA CYS A 202 -1.97 0.26 11.19
C CYS A 202 -1.36 1.46 10.45
N ASN A 203 -1.74 2.69 10.81
CA ASN A 203 -1.26 3.93 10.18
C ASN A 203 -0.17 4.64 11.00
N ALA A 204 0.12 4.21 12.23
CA ALA A 204 1.02 4.91 13.14
C ALA A 204 2.51 4.76 12.81
N THR A 205 2.86 3.88 11.90
CA THR A 205 4.24 3.59 11.47
C THR A 205 4.57 4.11 10.08
N GLY A 206 3.76 5.08 9.62
CA GLY A 206 3.93 5.72 8.32
C GLY A 206 5.19 6.59 8.17
#